data_b533bb66c43c20275bc9c7ac1c69c364
#
_entry.id   b533bb66c43c20275bc9c7ac1c69c364
#
_cell.length_a   1.000
_cell.length_b   1.000
_cell.length_c   1.000
_cell.angle_alpha   90.00
_cell.angle_beta   90.00
_cell.angle_gamma   90.00
#
_symmetry.space_group_name_H-M   'P 1'
#
loop_
_entity.id
_entity.type
_entity.pdbx_description
1 polymer ?
#
loop_
_entity_poly.entity_id
_entity_poly.type
_entity_poly.pdbx_seq_one_letter_code
_entity_poly.pdbx_strand_id
1 'polypeptide(L)'
;MSRNLAIVLIASTLMAPGIARATYIFDAFPKLGTFSNPIGVEDPMDGTDRLFIAERAGRIYVIRNDATVTSRTLFLDISALITTQTEGGLLGLAFHPNYENNRFFYVTYTAENPRREVLARYSADPSNPSVALPGSQLVILEIPKINLHHNGGRIAFGADGYLYWSLGEDGIAELAQDLTQWNGKLLRIDINNPSGGNNYGIPATNPFAGSGVHREIWAYGFRNPWRFSFDPPTGRIWLGDVGENSWEEINIIRKGRNYGWPRMEGKECFPPSTCDTTGLNIVLPLYVYEHFGSASITGGFVYRGPSNPSLVGKYIYADYVTGEVSALTWNGVNPPTNALLTVEPGIPSFGVDKNGELFIASFDGNIYRLFATATAVDTPAIAGALKIGPNPFGTSTHVAVSLTAPARVDLSVYDVAGRRVATLMNAQSAAGSHEVNWNGRDESGRTLASGVYFVRLNMNGQTVETRRITMIK
;
A
#
# COMPACT_ATOMS: atom_id res chain seq x y z
N MET A 1 30.50 -23.45 -33.60
CA MET A 1 29.22 -22.70 -33.69
C MET A 1 28.08 -23.63 -33.34
N SER A 2 27.67 -23.67 -32.10
CA SER A 2 26.49 -24.41 -31.63
C SER A 2 25.63 -23.47 -30.80
N ARG A 3 24.46 -23.14 -31.32
CA ARG A 3 23.45 -22.31 -30.65
C ARG A 3 22.70 -23.20 -29.66
N ASN A 4 22.87 -22.94 -28.36
CA ASN A 4 22.04 -23.51 -27.34
C ASN A 4 20.71 -22.74 -27.28
N LEU A 5 19.63 -23.43 -27.62
CA LEU A 5 18.26 -22.95 -27.46
C LEU A 5 17.85 -23.21 -26.00
N ALA A 6 17.69 -22.16 -25.22
CA ALA A 6 17.12 -22.28 -23.88
C ALA A 6 15.60 -22.41 -24.02
N ILE A 7 15.10 -23.58 -23.64
CA ILE A 7 13.65 -23.82 -23.52
C ILE A 7 13.20 -23.25 -22.18
N VAL A 8 12.46 -22.15 -22.21
CA VAL A 8 11.76 -21.63 -21.03
C VAL A 8 10.52 -22.50 -20.81
N LEU A 9 10.57 -23.37 -19.82
CA LEU A 9 9.39 -24.08 -19.31
C LEU A 9 8.53 -23.09 -18.50
N ILE A 10 7.46 -22.62 -19.10
CA ILE A 10 6.38 -21.95 -18.37
C ILE A 10 5.59 -23.03 -17.65
N ALA A 11 5.80 -23.16 -16.35
CA ALA A 11 5.00 -24.03 -15.49
C ALA A 11 3.58 -23.47 -15.44
N SER A 12 2.66 -24.08 -16.16
CA SER A 12 1.22 -23.86 -16.01
C SER A 12 0.76 -24.46 -14.67
N THR A 13 0.62 -23.64 -13.64
CA THR A 13 -0.06 -24.04 -12.41
C THR A 13 -1.52 -24.33 -12.73
N LEU A 14 -1.89 -25.59 -12.63
CA LEU A 14 -3.28 -26.05 -12.60
C LEU A 14 -3.97 -25.36 -11.41
N MET A 15 -4.87 -24.41 -11.69
CA MET A 15 -5.74 -23.81 -10.68
C MET A 15 -6.81 -24.85 -10.30
N ALA A 16 -6.91 -25.12 -9.00
CA ALA A 16 -8.03 -25.85 -8.42
C ALA A 16 -9.35 -25.11 -8.70
N PRO A 17 -10.47 -25.83 -8.92
CA PRO A 17 -11.74 -25.19 -9.23
C PRO A 17 -12.32 -24.48 -8.00
N GLY A 18 -12.73 -23.23 -8.20
CA GLY A 18 -13.83 -22.65 -7.46
C GLY A 18 -13.52 -21.90 -6.16
N ILE A 19 -12.57 -20.93 -6.14
CA ILE A 19 -12.66 -19.85 -5.17
C ILE A 19 -12.91 -18.57 -5.96
N ALA A 20 -14.15 -18.07 -5.89
CA ALA A 20 -14.46 -16.73 -6.38
C ALA A 20 -13.54 -15.74 -5.63
N ARG A 21 -12.59 -15.11 -6.34
CA ARG A 21 -11.76 -14.04 -5.77
C ARG A 21 -12.66 -12.82 -5.57
N ALA A 22 -12.79 -12.37 -4.34
CA ALA A 22 -13.38 -11.07 -4.06
C ALA A 22 -12.60 -10.02 -4.88
N THR A 23 -13.32 -9.24 -5.66
CA THR A 23 -12.74 -8.07 -6.32
C THR A 23 -12.82 -6.94 -5.31
N TYR A 24 -11.74 -6.21 -5.13
CA TYR A 24 -11.68 -5.06 -4.23
C TYR A 24 -11.73 -3.78 -5.05
N ILE A 25 -12.51 -2.82 -4.56
CA ILE A 25 -12.61 -1.48 -5.14
C ILE A 25 -12.34 -0.44 -4.05
N PHE A 26 -11.89 0.71 -4.48
CA PHE A 26 -11.85 1.91 -3.66
C PHE A 26 -13.14 2.71 -3.85
N ASP A 27 -13.79 3.05 -2.75
CA ASP A 27 -14.88 4.02 -2.76
C ASP A 27 -14.41 5.29 -2.05
N ALA A 28 -14.62 6.44 -2.70
CA ALA A 28 -14.25 7.72 -2.13
C ALA A 28 -15.04 7.98 -0.84
N PHE A 29 -14.29 8.24 0.23
CA PHE A 29 -14.83 8.47 1.55
C PHE A 29 -14.10 9.66 2.22
N PRO A 30 -14.79 10.65 2.67
CA PRO A 30 -16.19 10.97 2.40
C PRO A 30 -16.37 11.68 1.03
N LYS A 31 -17.61 11.83 0.58
CA LYS A 31 -17.91 12.58 -0.66
C LYS A 31 -17.92 14.10 -0.41
N LEU A 32 -16.85 14.62 0.18
CA LEU A 32 -16.70 16.02 0.63
C LEU A 32 -15.98 16.92 -0.38
N GLY A 33 -15.64 16.41 -1.55
CA GLY A 33 -14.64 17.04 -2.43
C GLY A 33 -13.21 16.74 -1.97
N THR A 34 -12.23 17.20 -2.75
CA THR A 34 -10.85 16.82 -2.58
C THR A 34 -10.13 17.57 -1.47
N PHE A 35 -9.21 16.87 -0.81
CA PHE A 35 -8.17 17.44 0.04
C PHE A 35 -6.94 17.79 -0.81
N SER A 36 -6.08 18.68 -0.32
CA SER A 36 -4.85 19.04 -1.06
C SER A 36 -3.68 18.14 -0.64
N ASN A 37 -3.34 17.17 -1.50
CA ASN A 37 -2.27 16.19 -1.22
C ASN A 37 -2.40 15.57 0.18
N PRO A 38 -3.47 14.83 0.48
CA PRO A 38 -3.64 14.21 1.78
C PRO A 38 -2.56 13.14 2.01
N ILE A 39 -1.90 13.18 3.17
CA ILE A 39 -0.75 12.34 3.49
C ILE A 39 -0.94 11.51 4.77
N GLY A 40 -2.07 11.63 5.41
CA GLY A 40 -2.40 10.86 6.61
C GLY A 40 -3.89 10.87 6.92
N VAL A 41 -4.37 9.75 7.45
CA VAL A 41 -5.71 9.57 8.02
C VAL A 41 -5.53 8.95 9.38
N GLU A 42 -5.94 9.67 10.45
CA GLU A 42 -5.74 9.21 11.82
C GLU A 42 -7.04 9.27 12.62
N ASP A 43 -7.34 8.21 13.34
CA ASP A 43 -8.36 8.17 14.37
C ASP A 43 -7.71 8.53 15.72
N PRO A 44 -8.27 9.45 16.51
CA PRO A 44 -7.71 9.82 17.81
C PRO A 44 -7.85 8.73 18.88
N MET A 45 -8.58 7.65 18.60
CA MET A 45 -8.87 6.52 19.51
C MET A 45 -9.48 6.97 20.84
N ASP A 46 -10.20 8.10 20.82
CA ASP A 46 -10.83 8.71 22.01
C ASP A 46 -12.32 8.33 22.17
N GLY A 47 -12.74 7.28 21.50
CA GLY A 47 -14.12 6.79 21.51
C GLY A 47 -15.09 7.57 20.62
N THR A 48 -14.69 8.69 20.06
CA THR A 48 -15.51 9.45 19.11
C THR A 48 -15.43 8.88 17.70
N ASP A 49 -16.39 9.27 16.85
CA ASP A 49 -16.39 8.89 15.42
C ASP A 49 -15.81 10.02 14.59
N ARG A 50 -14.50 10.29 14.77
CA ARG A 50 -13.78 11.33 14.04
C ARG A 50 -12.57 10.77 13.33
N LEU A 51 -12.31 11.31 12.13
CA LEU A 51 -11.06 11.09 11.41
C LEU A 51 -10.37 12.42 11.17
N PHE A 52 -9.06 12.42 11.30
CA PHE A 52 -8.21 13.58 11.05
C PHE A 52 -7.41 13.34 9.79
N ILE A 53 -7.58 14.25 8.82
CA ILE A 53 -6.94 14.19 7.51
C ILE A 53 -5.83 15.22 7.48
N ALA A 54 -4.59 14.75 7.38
CA ALA A 54 -3.42 15.61 7.27
C ALA A 54 -3.11 15.90 5.80
N GLU A 55 -3.02 17.16 5.42
CA GLU A 55 -2.53 17.62 4.12
C GLU A 55 -1.03 17.90 4.21
N ARG A 56 -0.28 17.48 3.20
CA ARG A 56 1.19 17.62 3.13
C ARG A 56 1.68 19.06 3.37
N ALA A 57 0.87 20.06 2.97
CA ALA A 57 1.20 21.46 3.13
C ALA A 57 1.03 22.01 4.56
N GLY A 58 0.59 21.18 5.52
CA GLY A 58 0.55 21.55 6.94
C GLY A 58 -0.82 21.90 7.50
N ARG A 59 -1.89 21.55 6.79
CA ARG A 59 -3.25 21.64 7.32
C ARG A 59 -3.73 20.27 7.77
N ILE A 60 -4.46 20.25 8.87
CA ILE A 60 -5.15 19.06 9.36
C ILE A 60 -6.62 19.40 9.44
N TYR A 61 -7.45 18.57 8.86
CA TYR A 61 -8.91 18.68 8.94
C TYR A 61 -9.49 17.55 9.76
N VAL A 62 -10.58 17.82 10.44
CA VAL A 62 -11.38 16.80 11.14
C VAL A 62 -12.72 16.63 10.42
N ILE A 63 -13.13 15.38 10.29
CA ILE A 63 -14.42 14.96 9.74
C ILE A 63 -15.06 13.92 10.66
N ARG A 64 -16.37 13.71 10.54
CA ARG A 64 -16.99 12.50 11.10
C ARG A 64 -16.59 11.28 10.30
N ASN A 65 -16.38 10.15 10.95
CA ASN A 65 -16.20 8.84 10.30
C ASN A 65 -17.55 8.29 9.84
N ASP A 66 -18.14 8.96 8.84
CA ASP A 66 -19.47 8.69 8.31
C ASP A 66 -19.45 8.97 6.79
N ALA A 67 -19.84 8.00 5.98
CA ALA A 67 -19.83 8.11 4.52
C ALA A 67 -20.77 9.23 3.98
N THR A 68 -21.72 9.69 4.80
CA THR A 68 -22.67 10.75 4.44
C THR A 68 -22.23 12.15 4.89
N VAL A 69 -21.06 12.27 5.53
CA VAL A 69 -20.56 13.57 6.03
C VAL A 69 -20.35 14.53 4.84
N THR A 70 -20.81 15.77 4.99
CA THR A 70 -20.78 16.81 3.96
C THR A 70 -19.95 18.03 4.34
N SER A 71 -19.29 18.01 5.51
CA SER A 71 -18.49 19.12 6.01
C SER A 71 -17.21 18.64 6.65
N ARG A 72 -16.19 19.47 6.59
CA ARG A 72 -14.92 19.30 7.30
C ARG A 72 -14.61 20.56 8.11
N THR A 73 -13.93 20.41 9.23
CA THR A 73 -13.47 21.52 10.06
C THR A 73 -11.96 21.59 10.02
N LEU A 74 -11.40 22.77 9.85
CA LEU A 74 -9.95 22.98 9.99
C LEU A 74 -9.58 22.76 11.46
N PHE A 75 -8.74 21.75 11.72
CA PHE A 75 -8.26 21.41 13.06
C PHE A 75 -6.98 22.20 13.41
N LEU A 76 -5.99 22.15 12.51
CA LEU A 76 -4.70 22.84 12.69
C LEU A 76 -4.22 23.39 11.34
N ASP A 77 -3.65 24.60 11.34
CA ASP A 77 -2.87 25.12 10.22
C ASP A 77 -1.48 25.56 10.71
N ILE A 78 -0.45 24.86 10.28
CA ILE A 78 0.96 25.14 10.51
C ILE A 78 1.74 25.28 9.21
N SER A 79 1.03 25.57 8.12
CA SER A 79 1.62 25.67 6.77
C SER A 79 2.75 26.70 6.67
N ALA A 80 2.74 27.74 7.51
CA ALA A 80 3.82 28.72 7.57
C ALA A 80 5.16 28.19 8.11
N LEU A 81 5.17 27.01 8.74
CA LEU A 81 6.37 26.38 9.32
C LEU A 81 7.00 25.34 8.39
N ILE A 82 6.32 24.98 7.30
CA ILE A 82 6.58 23.77 6.53
C ILE A 82 7.14 24.10 5.15
N THR A 83 8.15 23.34 4.72
CA THR A 83 8.54 23.26 3.32
C THR A 83 7.98 22.00 2.69
N THR A 84 7.45 22.13 1.46
CA THR A 84 6.98 21.01 0.65
C THR A 84 7.91 20.68 -0.52
N GLN A 85 9.14 21.17 -0.46
CA GLN A 85 10.14 20.85 -1.48
C GLN A 85 10.45 19.36 -1.46
N THR A 86 10.64 18.76 -2.64
CA THR A 86 10.87 17.34 -2.85
C THR A 86 9.89 16.46 -2.06
N GLU A 87 10.34 15.68 -1.06
CA GLU A 87 9.53 14.84 -0.20
C GLU A 87 9.08 15.54 1.10
N GLY A 88 9.49 16.77 1.33
CA GLY A 88 9.18 17.52 2.55
C GLY A 88 7.67 17.80 2.72
N GLY A 89 7.27 18.11 3.93
CA GLY A 89 5.86 18.40 4.26
C GLY A 89 5.52 18.12 5.71
N LEU A 90 4.24 18.15 6.02
CA LEU A 90 3.66 17.51 7.20
C LEU A 90 3.62 16.02 6.93
N LEU A 91 4.49 15.22 7.59
CA LEU A 91 4.72 13.83 7.24
C LEU A 91 4.12 12.83 8.23
N GLY A 92 3.88 13.24 9.47
CA GLY A 92 3.30 12.39 10.49
C GLY A 92 2.31 13.12 11.38
N LEU A 93 1.30 12.39 11.84
CA LEU A 93 0.33 12.78 12.85
C LEU A 93 0.10 11.58 13.78
N ALA A 94 0.10 11.80 15.07
CA ALA A 94 -0.28 10.76 16.05
C ALA A 94 -0.94 11.41 17.26
N PHE A 95 -2.02 10.81 17.74
CA PHE A 95 -2.68 11.22 18.96
C PHE A 95 -2.07 10.49 20.17
N HIS A 96 -1.97 11.20 21.29
CA HIS A 96 -1.51 10.58 22.53
C HIS A 96 -2.46 9.45 22.96
N PRO A 97 -1.98 8.31 23.48
CA PRO A 97 -2.87 7.22 23.91
C PRO A 97 -3.94 7.62 24.93
N ASN A 98 -3.70 8.69 25.66
CA ASN A 98 -4.67 9.29 26.60
C ASN A 98 -5.24 10.63 26.09
N TYR A 99 -5.42 10.75 24.75
CA TYR A 99 -5.88 11.98 24.10
C TYR A 99 -7.23 12.45 24.61
N GLU A 100 -8.11 11.54 24.95
CA GLU A 100 -9.42 11.84 25.55
C GLU A 100 -9.31 12.79 26.74
N ASN A 101 -8.24 12.65 27.58
CA ASN A 101 -8.06 13.44 28.79
C ASN A 101 -7.07 14.60 28.61
N ASN A 102 -5.92 14.35 27.95
CA ASN A 102 -4.83 15.33 27.90
C ASN A 102 -4.84 16.22 26.65
N ARG A 103 -5.62 15.85 25.62
CA ARG A 103 -5.76 16.57 24.35
C ARG A 103 -4.46 16.76 23.58
N PHE A 104 -3.40 15.99 23.89
CA PHE A 104 -2.11 16.09 23.20
C PHE A 104 -2.11 15.28 21.92
N PHE A 105 -1.54 15.88 20.87
CA PHE A 105 -1.21 15.20 19.63
C PHE A 105 0.16 15.66 19.14
N TYR A 106 0.75 14.88 18.25
CA TYR A 106 2.11 15.05 17.78
C TYR A 106 2.11 15.10 16.26
N VAL A 107 2.98 15.94 15.73
CA VAL A 107 3.20 16.05 14.29
C VAL A 107 4.69 16.00 13.99
N THR A 108 5.02 15.45 12.81
CA THR A 108 6.36 15.60 12.23
C THR A 108 6.25 16.36 10.92
N TYR A 109 7.21 17.25 10.71
CA TYR A 109 7.25 18.05 9.49
C TYR A 109 8.66 18.49 9.13
N THR A 110 8.85 18.74 7.83
CA THR A 110 10.10 19.32 7.31
C THR A 110 10.02 20.84 7.37
N ALA A 111 11.01 21.47 8.00
CA ALA A 111 11.17 22.92 8.07
C ALA A 111 12.45 23.37 7.34
N GLU A 112 12.44 24.63 6.90
CA GLU A 112 13.61 25.29 6.33
C GLU A 112 14.10 26.43 7.22
N ASN A 113 15.34 26.89 6.94
CA ASN A 113 15.97 28.04 7.56
C ASN A 113 16.12 27.93 9.09
N PRO A 114 16.89 26.96 9.64
CA PRO A 114 17.67 25.94 8.97
C PRO A 114 16.83 24.72 8.58
N ARG A 115 17.34 23.94 7.61
CA ARG A 115 16.70 22.70 7.14
C ARG A 115 16.74 21.61 8.21
N ARG A 116 15.59 21.05 8.55
CA ARG A 116 15.46 20.04 9.61
C ARG A 116 14.13 19.31 9.57
N GLU A 117 14.10 18.12 10.14
CA GLU A 117 12.87 17.44 10.56
C GLU A 117 12.52 17.87 11.97
N VAL A 118 11.25 18.16 12.21
CA VAL A 118 10.73 18.62 13.50
C VAL A 118 9.67 17.65 13.99
N LEU A 119 9.82 17.14 15.21
CA LEU A 119 8.76 16.51 15.99
C LEU A 119 8.25 17.52 17.01
N ALA A 120 6.96 17.83 16.93
CA ALA A 120 6.32 18.78 17.84
C ALA A 120 5.03 18.24 18.42
N ARG A 121 4.74 18.60 19.68
CA ARG A 121 3.46 18.37 20.35
C ARG A 121 2.60 19.63 20.25
N TYR A 122 1.32 19.42 20.06
CA TYR A 122 0.26 20.44 20.17
C TYR A 122 -0.84 19.96 21.12
N SER A 123 -1.73 20.86 21.48
CA SER A 123 -2.94 20.59 22.26
C SER A 123 -4.18 20.94 21.45
N ALA A 124 -5.22 20.12 21.55
CA ALA A 124 -6.55 20.52 21.12
C ALA A 124 -7.20 21.41 22.21
N ASP A 125 -8.15 22.23 21.79
CA ASP A 125 -8.94 23.07 22.71
C ASP A 125 -9.75 22.16 23.66
N PRO A 126 -9.64 22.33 25.00
CA PRO A 126 -10.37 21.54 25.96
C PRO A 126 -11.90 21.62 25.80
N SER A 127 -12.40 22.76 25.31
CA SER A 127 -13.84 22.99 25.12
C SER A 127 -14.33 22.52 23.75
N ASN A 128 -13.45 22.40 22.76
CA ASN A 128 -13.76 21.93 21.43
C ASN A 128 -12.63 21.05 20.86
N PRO A 129 -12.64 19.75 21.09
CA PRO A 129 -11.57 18.83 20.66
C PRO A 129 -11.48 18.65 19.14
N SER A 130 -12.28 19.37 18.37
CA SER A 130 -12.17 19.45 16.90
C SER A 130 -11.41 20.70 16.43
N VAL A 131 -10.79 21.45 17.34
CA VAL A 131 -9.95 22.63 17.06
C VAL A 131 -8.66 22.49 17.85
N ALA A 132 -7.52 22.66 17.20
CA ALA A 132 -6.23 22.72 17.89
C ALA A 132 -5.89 24.15 18.32
N LEU A 133 -4.99 24.29 19.27
CA LEU A 133 -4.38 25.53 19.72
C LEU A 133 -3.00 25.70 19.06
N PRO A 134 -2.84 26.45 17.94
CA PRO A 134 -1.56 26.57 17.25
C PRO A 134 -0.45 27.13 18.13
N GLY A 135 -0.79 28.03 19.07
CA GLY A 135 0.16 28.60 20.05
C GLY A 135 0.61 27.63 21.14
N SER A 136 0.09 26.40 21.19
CA SER A 136 0.48 25.38 22.19
C SER A 136 1.67 24.53 21.75
N GLN A 137 2.35 24.90 20.66
CA GLN A 137 3.48 24.14 20.13
C GLN A 137 4.56 23.94 21.20
N LEU A 138 4.97 22.70 21.38
CA LEU A 138 6.17 22.32 22.10
C LEU A 138 7.04 21.46 21.17
N VAL A 139 8.17 21.97 20.77
CA VAL A 139 9.16 21.19 20.02
C VAL A 139 9.73 20.10 20.91
N ILE A 140 9.61 18.86 20.48
CA ILE A 140 10.11 17.67 21.19
C ILE A 140 11.54 17.36 20.76
N LEU A 141 11.79 17.29 19.44
CA LEU A 141 13.09 16.98 18.87
C LEU A 141 13.20 17.60 17.48
N GLU A 142 14.35 18.20 17.20
CA GLU A 142 14.74 18.69 15.88
C GLU A 142 15.95 17.91 15.38
N ILE A 143 15.90 17.47 14.14
CA ILE A 143 16.99 16.72 13.51
C ILE A 143 17.45 17.49 12.29
N PRO A 144 18.68 18.05 12.31
CA PRO A 144 19.24 18.75 11.16
C PRO A 144 19.30 17.87 9.92
N LYS A 145 19.01 18.45 8.75
CA LYS A 145 19.11 17.80 7.46
C LYS A 145 20.05 18.54 6.53
N ILE A 146 20.74 17.78 5.71
CA ILE A 146 21.62 18.29 4.64
C ILE A 146 20.82 18.39 3.34
N ASN A 147 20.04 17.34 3.06
CA ASN A 147 19.21 17.21 1.86
C ASN A 147 17.71 17.29 2.19
N LEU A 148 16.87 17.25 1.16
CA LEU A 148 15.40 17.21 1.28
C LEU A 148 14.83 15.85 0.81
N HIS A 149 15.69 14.83 0.71
CA HIS A 149 15.31 13.48 0.31
C HIS A 149 15.29 12.56 1.52
N HIS A 150 14.56 11.46 1.39
CA HIS A 150 14.48 10.37 2.36
C HIS A 150 14.16 10.89 3.77
N ASN A 151 12.97 11.47 3.91
CA ASN A 151 12.53 12.05 5.17
C ASN A 151 11.88 11.00 6.10
N GLY A 152 11.26 9.93 5.56
CA GLY A 152 10.44 9.04 6.35
C GLY A 152 9.25 9.81 6.96
N GLY A 153 9.34 10.14 8.25
CA GLY A 153 8.46 11.08 8.93
C GLY A 153 7.24 10.50 9.62
N ARG A 154 6.93 9.21 9.45
CA ARG A 154 5.82 8.58 10.18
C ARG A 154 6.12 8.55 11.68
N ILE A 155 5.09 8.88 12.49
CA ILE A 155 5.08 8.66 13.93
C ILE A 155 3.88 7.81 14.34
N ALA A 156 4.06 7.00 15.36
CA ALA A 156 2.97 6.24 15.97
C ALA A 156 3.32 5.83 17.40
N PHE A 157 2.32 5.67 18.25
CA PHE A 157 2.49 5.12 19.59
C PHE A 157 2.44 3.59 19.55
N GLY A 158 3.41 2.95 20.20
CA GLY A 158 3.37 1.52 20.47
C GLY A 158 2.41 1.20 21.63
N ALA A 159 2.01 -0.07 21.75
CA ALA A 159 1.24 -0.55 22.90
C ALA A 159 1.99 -0.39 24.25
N ASP A 160 3.28 -0.14 24.20
CA ASP A 160 4.14 0.16 25.33
C ASP A 160 4.05 1.64 25.78
N GLY A 161 3.24 2.46 25.09
CA GLY A 161 3.00 3.87 25.40
C GLY A 161 4.09 4.83 24.95
N TYR A 162 5.14 4.36 24.26
CA TYR A 162 6.20 5.20 23.74
C TYR A 162 5.94 5.63 22.31
N LEU A 163 6.48 6.77 21.93
CA LEU A 163 6.38 7.31 20.58
C LEU A 163 7.54 6.79 19.72
N TYR A 164 7.19 6.25 18.55
CA TYR A 164 8.15 5.83 17.54
C TYR A 164 8.15 6.80 16.37
N TRP A 165 9.33 7.03 15.78
CA TRP A 165 9.51 7.94 14.65
C TRP A 165 10.47 7.32 13.62
N SER A 166 10.03 7.15 12.36
CA SER A 166 10.87 6.68 11.27
C SER A 166 11.54 7.85 10.56
N LEU A 167 12.84 7.70 10.28
CA LEU A 167 13.68 8.69 9.64
C LEU A 167 14.51 8.06 8.53
N GLY A 168 14.46 8.63 7.34
CA GLY A 168 15.34 8.25 6.24
C GLY A 168 16.75 8.76 6.41
N GLU A 169 17.65 8.31 5.54
CA GLU A 169 19.11 8.55 5.66
C GLU A 169 19.57 9.89 5.05
N ASP A 170 18.59 10.77 4.66
CA ASP A 170 18.88 12.12 4.16
C ASP A 170 19.64 12.15 2.81
N GLY A 171 19.54 11.09 1.97
CA GLY A 171 20.32 10.96 0.74
C GLY A 171 21.82 10.72 0.97
N ILE A 172 22.20 10.34 2.19
CA ILE A 172 23.58 10.03 2.58
C ILE A 172 23.63 8.63 3.18
N ALA A 173 23.81 7.65 2.32
CA ALA A 173 23.61 6.24 2.61
C ALA A 173 24.33 5.73 3.87
N GLU A 174 25.55 6.20 4.13
CA GLU A 174 26.36 5.76 5.28
C GLU A 174 25.75 6.19 6.63
N LEU A 175 24.92 7.23 6.67
CA LEU A 175 24.25 7.64 7.91
C LEU A 175 23.35 6.53 8.46
N ALA A 176 22.84 5.64 7.60
CA ALA A 176 21.99 4.54 8.04
C ALA A 176 22.70 3.58 9.02
N GLN A 177 24.02 3.41 8.88
CA GLN A 177 24.84 2.55 9.75
C GLN A 177 25.49 3.31 10.93
N ASP A 178 25.57 4.64 10.88
CA ASP A 178 26.18 5.46 11.92
C ASP A 178 25.22 5.68 13.10
N LEU A 179 25.46 5.01 14.22
CA LEU A 179 24.62 5.12 15.43
C LEU A 179 24.81 6.45 16.18
N THR A 180 25.75 7.31 15.75
CA THR A 180 25.91 8.68 16.26
C THR A 180 25.03 9.67 15.51
N GLN A 181 24.20 9.21 14.58
CA GLN A 181 23.27 9.99 13.77
C GLN A 181 21.85 9.39 13.89
N TRP A 182 20.83 10.26 13.78
CA TRP A 182 19.43 9.81 13.81
C TRP A 182 18.91 9.30 12.45
N ASN A 183 19.61 9.61 11.37
CA ASN A 183 19.19 9.35 10.00
C ASN A 183 19.28 7.85 9.63
N GLY A 184 18.30 7.33 8.90
CA GLY A 184 18.20 5.90 8.54
C GLY A 184 17.81 5.02 9.73
N LYS A 185 16.92 5.50 10.60
CA LYS A 185 16.56 4.86 11.87
C LYS A 185 15.05 4.80 12.10
N LEU A 186 14.65 3.89 12.96
CA LEU A 186 13.42 3.98 13.72
C LEU A 186 13.79 4.37 15.15
N LEU A 187 13.30 5.51 15.61
CA LEU A 187 13.50 6.01 16.97
C LEU A 187 12.38 5.59 17.89
N ARG A 188 12.64 5.55 19.22
CA ARG A 188 11.65 5.30 20.27
C ARG A 188 11.97 6.17 21.50
N ILE A 189 11.01 7.03 21.87
CA ILE A 189 11.17 8.03 22.92
C ILE A 189 10.00 8.02 23.91
N ASP A 190 10.25 8.47 25.12
CA ASP A 190 9.23 8.63 26.18
C ASP A 190 8.82 10.10 26.28
N ILE A 191 7.66 10.42 25.75
CA ILE A 191 7.13 11.79 25.79
C ILE A 191 6.45 12.13 27.13
N ASN A 192 6.23 11.14 28.01
CA ASN A 192 5.58 11.34 29.30
C ASN A 192 6.55 11.64 30.43
N ASN A 193 7.81 11.24 30.29
CA ASN A 193 8.84 11.41 31.31
C ASN A 193 10.07 12.15 30.73
N PRO A 194 9.96 13.45 30.45
CA PRO A 194 11.08 14.26 29.97
C PRO A 194 12.27 14.20 30.94
N SER A 195 13.48 14.10 30.38
CA SER A 195 14.69 13.99 31.20
C SER A 195 15.93 14.54 30.48
N GLY A 196 16.97 14.85 31.23
CA GLY A 196 18.23 15.31 30.66
C GLY A 196 18.18 16.67 29.97
N GLY A 197 17.17 17.51 30.27
CA GLY A 197 16.96 18.80 29.62
C GLY A 197 16.22 18.76 28.31
N ASN A 198 15.81 17.56 27.86
CA ASN A 198 14.99 17.35 26.65
C ASN A 198 13.49 17.36 26.99
N ASN A 199 12.65 17.63 26.02
CA ASN A 199 11.20 17.53 26.12
C ASN A 199 10.69 16.06 25.96
N TYR A 200 11.57 15.10 26.10
CA TYR A 200 11.32 13.66 26.10
C TYR A 200 12.34 12.94 26.99
N GLY A 201 12.06 11.71 27.33
CA GLY A 201 12.98 10.80 28.01
C GLY A 201 13.38 9.63 27.11
N ILE A 202 14.38 8.88 27.57
CA ILE A 202 14.85 7.66 26.92
C ILE A 202 14.30 6.45 27.66
N PRO A 203 13.46 5.61 27.01
CA PRO A 203 13.01 4.38 27.65
C PRO A 203 14.19 3.49 28.06
N ALA A 204 14.22 3.05 29.32
CA ALA A 204 15.29 2.20 29.84
C ALA A 204 15.45 0.88 29.08
N THR A 205 14.41 0.49 28.35
CA THR A 205 14.38 -0.72 27.53
C THR A 205 14.87 -0.51 26.12
N ASN A 206 15.33 0.69 25.72
CA ASN A 206 15.94 0.92 24.41
C ASN A 206 17.23 0.08 24.27
N PRO A 207 17.56 -0.38 23.03
CA PRO A 207 18.68 -1.31 22.83
C PRO A 207 20.06 -0.68 23.06
N PHE A 208 20.20 0.65 22.81
CA PHE A 208 21.49 1.35 22.80
C PHE A 208 21.63 2.27 24.02
N ALA A 209 21.52 1.71 25.22
CA ALA A 209 21.60 2.47 26.46
C ALA A 209 23.04 2.88 26.85
N GLY A 210 24.05 2.51 26.06
CA GLY A 210 25.46 2.83 26.29
C GLY A 210 25.87 4.26 25.92
N SER A 211 27.14 4.59 26.10
CA SER A 211 27.73 5.88 25.73
C SER A 211 28.12 5.94 24.24
N GLY A 212 28.10 7.12 23.66
CA GLY A 212 28.64 7.40 22.33
C GLY A 212 27.72 7.08 21.16
N VAL A 213 26.43 6.76 21.44
CA VAL A 213 25.40 6.53 20.41
C VAL A 213 24.10 7.21 20.78
N HIS A 214 23.23 7.45 19.81
CA HIS A 214 21.88 7.96 20.08
C HIS A 214 21.02 6.89 20.74
N ARG A 215 20.61 7.16 21.97
CA ARG A 215 19.87 6.24 22.82
C ARG A 215 18.39 6.13 22.43
N GLU A 216 17.93 7.02 21.59
CA GLU A 216 16.59 7.04 20.97
C GLU A 216 16.42 5.90 19.97
N ILE A 217 17.50 5.39 19.41
CA ILE A 217 17.47 4.39 18.33
C ILE A 217 16.83 3.08 18.81
N TRP A 218 15.78 2.66 18.09
CA TRP A 218 15.14 1.34 18.27
C TRP A 218 15.67 0.30 17.28
N ALA A 219 15.83 0.71 16.01
CA ALA A 219 16.39 -0.10 14.92
C ALA A 219 17.06 0.82 13.90
N TYR A 220 17.93 0.29 13.04
CA TYR A 220 18.75 1.07 12.13
C TYR A 220 19.05 0.34 10.81
N GLY A 221 19.71 1.02 9.87
CA GLY A 221 20.08 0.45 8.60
C GLY A 221 18.94 0.54 7.57
N PHE A 222 18.16 1.61 7.61
CA PHE A 222 17.10 1.92 6.65
C PHE A 222 17.54 2.98 5.67
N ARG A 223 16.98 2.93 4.45
CA ARG A 223 17.17 3.97 3.43
C ARG A 223 16.14 5.09 3.58
N ASN A 224 14.89 4.79 3.31
CA ASN A 224 13.76 5.71 3.45
C ASN A 224 12.54 4.97 4.01
N PRO A 225 12.51 4.67 5.32
CA PRO A 225 11.43 3.94 5.99
C PRO A 225 10.17 4.81 6.01
N TRP A 226 9.40 4.76 4.90
CA TRP A 226 8.34 5.74 4.62
C TRP A 226 7.16 5.61 5.56
N ARG A 227 6.54 4.41 5.61
CA ARG A 227 5.45 4.16 6.56
C ARG A 227 5.70 2.88 7.35
N PHE A 228 5.38 2.97 8.63
CA PHE A 228 5.31 1.79 9.50
C PHE A 228 3.99 1.76 10.26
N SER A 229 3.61 0.59 10.74
CA SER A 229 2.42 0.39 11.55
C SER A 229 2.64 -0.70 12.59
N PHE A 230 1.90 -0.59 13.69
CA PHE A 230 1.79 -1.67 14.67
C PHE A 230 0.63 -2.59 14.30
N ASP A 231 0.82 -3.87 14.54
CA ASP A 231 -0.27 -4.86 14.54
C ASP A 231 -0.59 -5.22 16.00
N PRO A 232 -1.62 -4.62 16.62
CA PRO A 232 -1.86 -4.75 18.06
C PRO A 232 -1.99 -6.20 18.56
N PRO A 233 -2.69 -7.12 17.85
CA PRO A 233 -2.79 -8.51 18.31
C PRO A 233 -1.48 -9.27 18.37
N THR A 234 -0.48 -8.90 17.56
CA THR A 234 0.82 -9.61 17.50
C THR A 234 1.97 -8.82 18.11
N GLY A 235 1.77 -7.52 18.36
CA GLY A 235 2.83 -6.59 18.80
C GLY A 235 3.90 -6.32 17.75
N ARG A 236 3.74 -6.78 16.51
CA ARG A 236 4.72 -6.61 15.44
C ARG A 236 4.67 -5.20 14.87
N ILE A 237 5.85 -4.71 14.49
CA ILE A 237 5.99 -3.47 13.71
C ILE A 237 6.28 -3.89 12.29
N TRP A 238 5.41 -3.47 11.36
CA TRP A 238 5.56 -3.63 9.93
C TRP A 238 6.05 -2.31 9.35
N LEU A 239 7.05 -2.35 8.46
CA LEU A 239 7.68 -1.16 7.91
C LEU A 239 7.98 -1.38 6.43
N GLY A 240 7.57 -0.41 5.58
CA GLY A 240 7.99 -0.31 4.19
C GLY A 240 9.21 0.59 4.09
N ASP A 241 10.31 0.07 3.53
CA ASP A 241 11.55 0.81 3.26
C ASP A 241 11.77 0.92 1.76
N VAL A 242 11.84 2.16 1.26
CA VAL A 242 11.99 2.43 -0.17
C VAL A 242 13.41 2.13 -0.61
N GLY A 243 13.54 1.28 -1.61
CA GLY A 243 14.81 0.88 -2.18
C GLY A 243 15.47 1.94 -3.06
N GLU A 244 16.66 1.62 -3.57
CA GLU A 244 17.43 2.54 -4.43
C GLU A 244 17.22 2.24 -5.92
N ASN A 245 17.46 0.99 -6.33
CA ASN A 245 17.46 0.63 -7.74
C ASN A 245 16.86 -0.74 -8.05
N SER A 246 16.79 -1.63 -7.06
CA SER A 246 16.53 -3.05 -7.32
C SER A 246 15.34 -3.59 -6.55
N TRP A 247 15.19 -3.23 -5.28
CA TRP A 247 14.25 -3.90 -4.39
C TRP A 247 13.51 -2.95 -3.46
N GLU A 248 12.20 -3.05 -3.43
CA GLU A 248 11.34 -2.49 -2.41
C GLU A 248 11.16 -3.48 -1.26
N GLU A 249 11.11 -3.03 0.01
CA GLU A 249 11.19 -3.90 1.16
C GLU A 249 10.00 -3.79 2.11
N ILE A 250 9.51 -4.94 2.59
CA ILE A 250 8.63 -5.02 3.75
C ILE A 250 9.38 -5.72 4.89
N ASN A 251 9.57 -5.00 5.97
CA ASN A 251 10.35 -5.40 7.12
C ASN A 251 9.48 -5.66 8.37
N ILE A 252 9.83 -6.69 9.16
CA ILE A 252 9.33 -6.89 10.53
C ILE A 252 10.37 -6.39 11.50
N ILE A 253 10.08 -5.29 12.17
CA ILE A 253 11.06 -4.60 12.99
C ILE A 253 11.24 -5.27 14.35
N ARG A 254 12.50 -5.47 14.71
CA ARG A 254 12.93 -6.03 15.97
C ARG A 254 13.91 -5.08 16.67
N LYS A 255 13.80 -5.02 17.99
CA LYS A 255 14.65 -4.21 18.86
C LYS A 255 16.15 -4.41 18.58
N GLY A 256 16.88 -3.33 18.35
CA GLY A 256 18.34 -3.30 18.23
C GLY A 256 18.88 -3.94 16.95
N ARG A 257 18.05 -4.19 15.95
CA ARG A 257 18.47 -4.86 14.73
C ARG A 257 18.86 -3.90 13.63
N ASN A 258 19.79 -4.36 12.78
CA ASN A 258 20.26 -3.71 11.57
C ASN A 258 19.48 -4.27 10.36
N TYR A 259 18.97 -3.41 9.46
CA TYR A 259 18.21 -3.80 8.27
C TYR A 259 19.02 -3.68 6.98
N GLY A 260 20.30 -3.37 7.09
CA GLY A 260 21.31 -3.65 6.06
C GLY A 260 21.72 -2.50 5.17
N TRP A 261 20.89 -1.49 4.95
CA TRP A 261 21.26 -0.36 4.09
C TRP A 261 22.48 0.41 4.64
N PRO A 262 23.49 0.78 3.83
CA PRO A 262 23.63 0.55 2.37
C PRO A 262 24.51 -0.67 2.03
N ARG A 263 24.63 -1.65 2.89
CA ARG A 263 25.38 -2.90 2.58
C ARG A 263 24.52 -3.89 1.82
N MET A 264 23.21 -3.85 2.05
CA MET A 264 22.22 -4.69 1.40
C MET A 264 21.11 -3.81 0.83
N GLU A 265 20.55 -4.24 -0.31
CA GLU A 265 19.27 -3.79 -0.84
C GLU A 265 18.42 -5.04 -1.09
N GLY A 266 17.27 -5.14 -0.44
CA GLY A 266 16.51 -6.37 -0.42
C GLY A 266 17.28 -7.51 0.27
N LYS A 267 17.49 -8.59 -0.46
CA LYS A 267 18.22 -9.78 0.01
C LYS A 267 19.58 -9.92 -0.64
N GLU A 268 20.04 -8.91 -1.35
CA GLU A 268 21.26 -8.91 -2.14
C GLU A 268 22.25 -7.85 -1.65
N CYS A 269 23.52 -8.03 -1.99
CA CYS A 269 24.55 -7.05 -1.69
C CYS A 269 24.36 -5.76 -2.51
N PHE A 270 24.58 -4.61 -1.89
CA PHE A 270 24.60 -3.32 -2.57
C PHE A 270 25.93 -2.58 -2.31
N PRO A 271 26.64 -2.14 -3.34
CA PRO A 271 26.48 -2.52 -4.75
C PRO A 271 26.72 -4.02 -5.01
N PRO A 272 26.23 -4.60 -6.13
CA PRO A 272 26.06 -6.05 -6.30
C PRO A 272 27.33 -6.91 -6.25
N SER A 273 28.50 -6.32 -6.22
CA SER A 273 29.74 -7.10 -6.34
C SER A 273 30.45 -7.41 -5.01
N THR A 274 30.18 -6.67 -3.95
CA THR A 274 30.87 -6.89 -2.66
C THR A 274 30.11 -6.27 -1.50
N CYS A 275 29.57 -7.08 -0.60
CA CYS A 275 29.18 -6.56 0.72
C CYS A 275 29.89 -7.34 1.83
N ASP A 276 30.62 -6.62 2.67
CA ASP A 276 31.05 -7.17 3.95
C ASP A 276 29.97 -6.92 4.99
N THR A 277 29.26 -7.99 5.32
CA THR A 277 28.20 -7.98 6.35
C THR A 277 28.70 -8.63 7.65
N THR A 278 30.00 -8.92 7.74
CA THR A 278 30.60 -9.58 8.89
C THR A 278 30.37 -8.77 10.17
N GLY A 279 29.75 -9.39 11.18
CA GLY A 279 29.47 -8.76 12.47
C GLY A 279 28.30 -7.79 12.51
N LEU A 280 27.63 -7.50 11.38
CA LEU A 280 26.54 -6.52 11.34
C LEU A 280 25.20 -7.07 11.84
N ASN A 281 25.04 -8.39 11.98
CA ASN A 281 23.79 -9.03 12.44
C ASN A 281 22.54 -8.54 11.68
N ILE A 282 22.64 -8.47 10.35
CA ILE A 282 21.59 -7.95 9.47
C ILE A 282 20.36 -8.86 9.54
N VAL A 283 19.19 -8.24 9.60
CA VAL A 283 17.89 -8.87 9.42
C VAL A 283 17.42 -8.58 8.01
N LEU A 284 17.28 -9.62 7.20
CA LEU A 284 16.77 -9.50 5.86
C LEU A 284 15.26 -9.19 5.86
N PRO A 285 14.76 -8.48 4.85
CA PRO A 285 13.34 -8.17 4.72
C PRO A 285 12.49 -9.44 4.63
N LEU A 286 11.30 -9.37 5.20
CA LEU A 286 10.30 -10.43 5.12
C LEU A 286 9.89 -10.69 3.66
N TYR A 287 9.64 -9.61 2.93
CA TYR A 287 9.21 -9.63 1.55
C TYR A 287 9.90 -8.53 0.77
N VAL A 288 10.24 -8.82 -0.47
CA VAL A 288 10.80 -7.87 -1.44
C VAL A 288 10.08 -8.02 -2.77
N TYR A 289 9.99 -6.94 -3.52
CA TYR A 289 9.57 -6.95 -4.92
C TYR A 289 10.46 -6.04 -5.75
N GLU A 290 10.57 -6.34 -7.04
CA GLU A 290 11.50 -5.68 -7.93
C GLU A 290 11.11 -4.23 -8.24
N HIS A 291 12.12 -3.37 -8.31
CA HIS A 291 12.00 -1.94 -8.65
C HIS A 291 12.01 -1.76 -10.18
N PHE A 292 11.16 -2.48 -10.93
CA PHE A 292 11.10 -2.40 -12.39
C PHE A 292 10.81 -0.99 -12.89
N GLY A 293 11.86 -0.30 -13.38
CA GLY A 293 11.78 1.02 -13.99
C GLY A 293 11.47 2.16 -13.04
N SER A 294 10.54 2.02 -12.15
CA SER A 294 10.29 2.88 -10.97
C SER A 294 9.27 2.22 -10.06
N ALA A 295 9.60 2.12 -8.79
CA ALA A 295 8.71 1.70 -7.72
C ALA A 295 8.98 2.56 -6.48
N SER A 296 8.07 2.59 -5.53
CA SER A 296 8.26 3.25 -4.25
C SER A 296 7.23 2.73 -3.27
N ILE A 297 7.66 1.84 -2.39
CA ILE A 297 6.75 1.27 -1.39
C ILE A 297 6.21 2.33 -0.44
N THR A 298 4.91 2.37 -0.29
CA THR A 298 4.28 3.19 0.74
C THR A 298 4.38 2.54 2.12
N GLY A 299 4.30 1.21 2.19
CA GLY A 299 4.01 0.49 3.42
C GLY A 299 2.48 0.37 3.61
N GLY A 300 2.02 0.06 4.83
CA GLY A 300 0.59 -0.19 5.05
C GLY A 300 0.24 -0.65 6.46
N PHE A 301 -0.86 -1.43 6.59
CA PHE A 301 -1.38 -1.95 7.86
C PHE A 301 -1.82 -3.40 7.77
N VAL A 302 -1.71 -4.13 8.88
CA VAL A 302 -2.42 -5.41 9.00
C VAL A 302 -3.91 -5.11 9.17
N TYR A 303 -4.71 -5.58 8.22
CA TYR A 303 -6.15 -5.34 8.25
C TYR A 303 -6.83 -6.08 9.41
N ARG A 304 -7.64 -5.36 10.19
CA ARG A 304 -8.34 -5.88 11.36
C ARG A 304 -9.83 -5.53 11.39
N GLY A 305 -10.31 -4.80 10.37
CA GLY A 305 -11.70 -4.37 10.29
C GLY A 305 -12.67 -5.51 9.95
N PRO A 306 -13.95 -5.37 10.31
CA PRO A 306 -14.98 -6.37 10.03
C PRO A 306 -15.51 -6.34 8.59
N SER A 307 -15.35 -5.24 7.86
CA SER A 307 -16.00 -5.07 6.53
C SER A 307 -15.43 -6.01 5.46
N ASN A 308 -14.16 -6.44 5.60
CA ASN A 308 -13.52 -7.35 4.65
C ASN A 308 -12.96 -8.60 5.35
N PRO A 309 -13.78 -9.57 5.75
CA PRO A 309 -13.34 -10.72 6.56
C PRO A 309 -12.20 -11.54 5.93
N SER A 310 -12.14 -11.61 4.59
CA SER A 310 -11.08 -12.32 3.86
C SER A 310 -9.71 -11.65 3.92
N LEU A 311 -9.64 -10.37 4.34
CA LEU A 311 -8.40 -9.62 4.53
C LEU A 311 -7.88 -9.63 5.97
N VAL A 312 -8.70 -10.05 6.93
CA VAL A 312 -8.30 -10.04 8.35
C VAL A 312 -7.00 -10.82 8.55
N GLY A 313 -6.02 -10.15 9.16
CA GLY A 313 -4.69 -10.70 9.41
C GLY A 313 -3.69 -10.57 8.27
N LYS A 314 -4.08 -10.03 7.14
CA LYS A 314 -3.17 -9.74 6.03
C LYS A 314 -2.63 -8.31 6.11
N TYR A 315 -1.38 -8.12 5.75
CA TYR A 315 -0.77 -6.79 5.63
C TYR A 315 -1.15 -6.19 4.27
N ILE A 316 -1.92 -5.12 4.30
CA ILE A 316 -2.34 -4.39 3.10
C ILE A 316 -1.37 -3.23 2.90
N TYR A 317 -0.73 -3.17 1.74
CA TYR A 317 0.27 -2.18 1.40
C TYR A 317 0.11 -1.71 -0.05
N ALA A 318 0.74 -0.60 -0.37
CA ALA A 318 0.73 -0.04 -1.73
C ALA A 318 2.13 0.29 -2.21
N ASP A 319 2.26 0.40 -3.52
CA ASP A 319 3.35 1.08 -4.20
C ASP A 319 2.84 2.42 -4.74
N TYR A 320 3.54 3.50 -4.39
CA TYR A 320 3.15 4.86 -4.75
C TYR A 320 3.19 5.14 -6.26
N VAL A 321 4.16 4.53 -6.96
CA VAL A 321 4.41 4.80 -8.39
C VAL A 321 3.57 3.89 -9.27
N THR A 322 3.59 2.59 -9.02
CA THR A 322 2.82 1.62 -9.82
C THR A 322 1.33 1.65 -9.50
N GLY A 323 0.98 2.12 -8.29
CA GLY A 323 -0.38 2.12 -7.78
C GLY A 323 -0.89 0.76 -7.33
N GLU A 324 -0.07 -0.27 -7.34
CA GLU A 324 -0.45 -1.60 -6.89
C GLU A 324 -0.78 -1.60 -5.40
N VAL A 325 -1.98 -2.05 -5.05
CA VAL A 325 -2.39 -2.32 -3.67
C VAL A 325 -2.50 -3.81 -3.49
N SER A 326 -1.72 -4.34 -2.58
CA SER A 326 -1.52 -5.77 -2.38
C SER A 326 -1.78 -6.21 -0.96
N ALA A 327 -2.11 -7.49 -0.79
CA ALA A 327 -2.29 -8.17 0.49
C ALA A 327 -1.21 -9.22 0.70
N LEU A 328 -0.32 -9.00 1.67
CA LEU A 328 0.69 -9.95 2.06
C LEU A 328 0.15 -10.84 3.19
N THR A 329 0.11 -12.13 2.95
CA THR A 329 -0.30 -13.14 3.94
C THR A 329 0.94 -13.79 4.54
N TRP A 330 1.08 -13.72 5.87
CA TRP A 330 2.18 -14.35 6.59
C TRP A 330 1.74 -14.93 7.94
N ASN A 331 2.08 -16.18 8.16
CA ASN A 331 1.72 -16.91 9.39
C ASN A 331 2.82 -16.86 10.49
N GLY A 332 3.91 -16.10 10.25
CA GLY A 332 5.04 -15.99 11.19
C GLY A 332 6.14 -17.03 11.00
N VAL A 333 5.97 -18.03 10.14
CA VAL A 333 6.90 -19.15 9.94
C VAL A 333 7.27 -19.33 8.47
N ASN A 334 6.29 -19.59 7.62
CA ASN A 334 6.53 -19.86 6.20
C ASN A 334 6.80 -18.58 5.40
N PRO A 335 7.43 -18.67 4.22
CA PRO A 335 7.52 -17.54 3.33
C PRO A 335 6.14 -16.90 3.07
N PRO A 336 6.06 -15.56 3.03
CA PRO A 336 4.79 -14.88 2.79
C PRO A 336 4.31 -15.11 1.36
N THR A 337 3.00 -14.99 1.17
CA THR A 337 2.38 -14.98 -0.16
C THR A 337 1.74 -13.63 -0.40
N ASN A 338 1.92 -13.08 -1.62
CA ASN A 338 1.36 -11.80 -2.01
C ASN A 338 0.20 -11.99 -2.99
N ALA A 339 -0.80 -11.11 -2.90
CA ALA A 339 -1.92 -11.06 -3.83
C ALA A 339 -2.26 -9.61 -4.14
N LEU A 340 -2.23 -9.26 -5.43
CA LEU A 340 -2.73 -7.97 -5.91
C LEU A 340 -4.23 -7.88 -5.63
N LEU A 341 -4.67 -6.79 -5.03
CA LEU A 341 -6.08 -6.49 -4.75
C LEU A 341 -6.67 -5.58 -5.81
N THR A 342 -5.99 -4.48 -6.11
CA THR A 342 -6.42 -3.44 -7.04
C THR A 342 -5.24 -2.52 -7.41
N VAL A 343 -5.47 -1.55 -8.28
CA VAL A 343 -4.46 -0.56 -8.70
C VAL A 343 -5.07 0.84 -8.58
N GLU A 344 -4.39 1.71 -7.83
CA GLU A 344 -4.74 3.12 -7.65
C GLU A 344 -3.45 3.93 -7.42
N PRO A 345 -2.97 4.69 -8.40
CA PRO A 345 -1.69 5.40 -8.30
C PRO A 345 -1.73 6.56 -7.30
N GLY A 346 -0.55 6.92 -6.79
CA GLY A 346 -0.39 8.08 -5.94
C GLY A 346 -0.88 7.91 -4.51
N ILE A 347 -0.76 6.72 -3.94
CA ILE A 347 -1.09 6.43 -2.53
C ILE A 347 0.13 6.71 -1.64
N PRO A 348 0.22 7.86 -0.94
CA PRO A 348 1.34 8.16 -0.04
C PRO A 348 1.16 7.56 1.35
N SER A 349 -0.05 7.17 1.75
CA SER A 349 -0.29 6.74 3.13
C SER A 349 -1.60 5.99 3.30
N PHE A 350 -1.66 5.27 4.40
CA PHE A 350 -2.83 4.59 4.94
C PHE A 350 -3.14 5.08 6.35
N GLY A 351 -4.38 4.82 6.80
CA GLY A 351 -4.80 4.97 8.18
C GLY A 351 -5.80 3.91 8.59
N VAL A 352 -6.02 3.75 9.87
CA VAL A 352 -7.05 2.84 10.40
C VAL A 352 -7.90 3.57 11.42
N ASP A 353 -9.20 3.23 11.46
CA ASP A 353 -10.08 3.72 12.52
C ASP A 353 -10.06 2.79 13.74
N LYS A 354 -10.77 3.19 14.80
CA LYS A 354 -10.93 2.43 16.04
C LYS A 354 -11.50 1.02 15.86
N ASN A 355 -12.13 0.75 14.71
CA ASN A 355 -12.70 -0.56 14.38
C ASN A 355 -11.72 -1.41 13.54
N GLY A 356 -10.55 -0.86 13.19
CA GLY A 356 -9.56 -1.50 12.32
C GLY A 356 -9.91 -1.46 10.83
N GLU A 357 -10.86 -0.61 10.43
CA GLU A 357 -11.15 -0.35 9.02
C GLU A 357 -10.05 0.49 8.39
N LEU A 358 -9.65 0.11 7.17
CA LEU A 358 -8.54 0.71 6.46
C LEU A 358 -8.99 1.85 5.57
N PHE A 359 -8.32 2.98 5.71
CA PHE A 359 -8.43 4.15 4.85
C PHE A 359 -7.15 4.37 4.08
N ILE A 360 -7.28 4.94 2.90
CA ILE A 360 -6.20 5.23 1.97
C ILE A 360 -6.26 6.71 1.63
N ALA A 361 -5.15 7.42 1.87
CA ALA A 361 -4.97 8.76 1.35
C ALA A 361 -4.39 8.67 -0.07
N SER A 362 -4.91 9.45 -1.02
CA SER A 362 -4.39 9.53 -2.39
C SER A 362 -4.11 10.98 -2.78
N PHE A 363 -3.03 11.21 -3.53
CA PHE A 363 -2.67 12.54 -4.02
C PHE A 363 -3.61 13.05 -5.13
N ASP A 364 -4.58 12.26 -5.56
CA ASP A 364 -5.73 12.76 -6.33
C ASP A 364 -6.68 13.64 -5.49
N GLY A 365 -6.46 13.68 -4.17
CA GLY A 365 -7.20 14.48 -3.21
C GLY A 365 -8.29 13.70 -2.47
N ASN A 366 -8.50 12.45 -2.78
CA ASN A 366 -9.53 11.64 -2.12
C ASN A 366 -8.96 10.83 -0.94
N ILE A 367 -9.84 10.53 -0.03
CA ILE A 367 -9.66 9.45 0.95
C ILE A 367 -10.55 8.30 0.50
N TYR A 368 -10.00 7.10 0.48
CA TYR A 368 -10.72 5.91 0.06
C TYR A 368 -10.89 4.92 1.20
N ARG A 369 -11.96 4.14 1.14
CA ARG A 369 -12.08 2.88 1.89
C ARG A 369 -11.96 1.71 0.92
N LEU A 370 -11.35 0.65 1.40
CA LEU A 370 -11.26 -0.61 0.66
C LEU A 370 -12.51 -1.45 0.93
N PHE A 371 -13.29 -1.72 -0.11
CA PHE A 371 -14.44 -2.61 -0.04
C PHE A 371 -14.20 -3.86 -0.89
N ALA A 372 -14.53 -5.03 -0.33
CA ALA A 372 -14.83 -6.15 -1.19
C ALA A 372 -16.12 -5.80 -1.94
N THR A 373 -16.09 -5.78 -3.26
CA THR A 373 -17.35 -5.86 -4.00
C THR A 373 -18.03 -7.11 -3.51
N ALA A 374 -19.26 -7.01 -3.02
CA ALA A 374 -20.04 -8.20 -2.74
C ALA A 374 -19.94 -9.06 -4.00
N THR A 375 -19.30 -10.23 -3.89
CA THR A 375 -19.58 -11.29 -4.83
C THR A 375 -21.08 -11.43 -4.72
N ALA A 376 -21.80 -11.15 -5.80
CA ALA A 376 -23.24 -11.33 -5.83
C ALA A 376 -23.53 -12.64 -5.09
N VAL A 377 -24.34 -12.54 -4.05
CA VAL A 377 -24.74 -13.65 -3.19
C VAL A 377 -25.01 -14.83 -4.11
N ASP A 378 -24.23 -15.91 -3.96
CA ASP A 378 -24.41 -17.21 -4.55
C ASP A 378 -25.25 -17.27 -5.86
N THR A 379 -24.81 -16.59 -6.91
CA THR A 379 -24.92 -17.20 -8.20
C THR A 379 -23.82 -18.25 -8.22
N PRO A 380 -24.13 -19.54 -8.32
CA PRO A 380 -23.13 -20.59 -8.37
C PRO A 380 -22.08 -20.17 -9.38
N ALA A 381 -20.80 -20.29 -9.00
CA ALA A 381 -19.68 -19.83 -9.80
C ALA A 381 -19.94 -20.26 -11.24
N ILE A 382 -20.22 -19.28 -12.11
CA ILE A 382 -20.45 -19.55 -13.52
C ILE A 382 -19.08 -19.81 -14.11
N ALA A 383 -18.54 -21.00 -13.88
CA ALA A 383 -17.35 -21.47 -14.53
C ALA A 383 -17.68 -21.69 -16.00
N GLY A 384 -17.57 -20.62 -16.79
CA GLY A 384 -17.57 -20.75 -18.24
C GLY A 384 -16.18 -21.20 -18.65
N ALA A 385 -16.04 -22.43 -19.11
CA ALA A 385 -14.84 -22.85 -19.81
C ALA A 385 -15.05 -22.58 -21.28
N LEU A 386 -14.32 -21.61 -21.83
CA LEU A 386 -14.28 -21.35 -23.26
C LEU A 386 -13.24 -22.26 -23.92
N LYS A 387 -13.68 -23.15 -24.80
CA LYS A 387 -12.79 -24.00 -25.61
C LYS A 387 -12.91 -23.59 -27.07
N ILE A 388 -11.78 -23.49 -27.75
CA ILE A 388 -11.69 -23.09 -29.17
C ILE A 388 -10.77 -24.07 -29.89
N GLY A 389 -11.22 -24.62 -30.98
CA GLY A 389 -10.43 -25.48 -31.82
C GLY A 389 -11.09 -25.82 -33.17
N PRO A 390 -10.27 -25.94 -34.23
CA PRO A 390 -8.82 -25.70 -34.32
C PRO A 390 -8.43 -24.25 -34.16
N ASN A 391 -7.20 -23.99 -33.64
CA ASN A 391 -6.59 -22.69 -33.57
C ASN A 391 -5.05 -22.84 -33.73
N PRO A 392 -4.42 -22.38 -34.85
CA PRO A 392 -5.03 -21.61 -35.97
C PRO A 392 -6.04 -22.38 -36.79
N PHE A 393 -6.93 -21.67 -37.50
CA PHE A 393 -7.91 -22.27 -38.39
C PHE A 393 -7.92 -21.61 -39.81
N GLY A 394 -8.32 -22.40 -40.81
CA GLY A 394 -8.42 -21.93 -42.20
C GLY A 394 -9.84 -21.57 -42.61
N THR A 395 -10.77 -22.47 -42.43
CA THR A 395 -12.17 -22.35 -42.90
C THR A 395 -13.17 -22.08 -41.80
N SER A 396 -13.03 -22.76 -40.65
CA SER A 396 -13.87 -22.55 -39.46
C SER A 396 -13.19 -23.08 -38.21
N THR A 397 -13.65 -22.57 -37.06
CA THR A 397 -13.28 -23.04 -35.72
C THR A 397 -14.51 -23.24 -34.88
N HIS A 398 -14.48 -24.24 -34.02
CA HIS A 398 -15.53 -24.48 -33.02
C HIS A 398 -15.25 -23.70 -31.77
N VAL A 399 -16.25 -23.06 -31.21
CA VAL A 399 -16.21 -22.36 -29.95
C VAL A 399 -17.24 -22.99 -29.02
N ALA A 400 -16.77 -23.67 -27.97
CA ALA A 400 -17.60 -24.30 -26.97
C ALA A 400 -17.57 -23.54 -25.66
N VAL A 401 -18.73 -23.37 -25.05
CA VAL A 401 -18.94 -22.76 -23.74
C VAL A 401 -19.61 -23.77 -22.82
N SER A 402 -19.00 -24.04 -21.67
CA SER A 402 -19.58 -24.90 -20.65
C SER A 402 -20.17 -24.08 -19.51
N LEU A 403 -21.48 -24.20 -19.28
CA LEU A 403 -22.19 -23.49 -18.22
C LEU A 403 -22.52 -24.45 -17.07
N THR A 404 -22.19 -24.05 -15.85
CA THR A 404 -22.56 -24.82 -14.62
C THR A 404 -23.96 -24.49 -14.13
N ALA A 405 -24.52 -23.35 -14.54
CA ALA A 405 -25.89 -22.92 -14.25
C ALA A 405 -26.47 -22.13 -15.44
N PRO A 406 -27.79 -21.96 -15.55
CA PRO A 406 -28.40 -21.15 -16.59
C PRO A 406 -27.90 -19.68 -16.52
N ALA A 407 -27.50 -19.13 -17.67
CA ALA A 407 -26.97 -17.75 -17.76
C ALA A 407 -27.34 -17.09 -19.10
N ARG A 408 -27.39 -15.75 -19.12
CA ARG A 408 -27.39 -15.00 -20.37
C ARG A 408 -25.96 -14.96 -20.92
N VAL A 409 -25.74 -15.56 -22.08
CA VAL A 409 -24.44 -15.65 -22.74
C VAL A 409 -24.39 -14.66 -23.89
N ASP A 410 -23.33 -13.82 -23.92
CA ASP A 410 -22.90 -13.05 -25.11
C ASP A 410 -21.50 -13.53 -25.46
N LEU A 411 -21.38 -14.21 -26.58
CA LEU A 411 -20.14 -14.73 -27.14
C LEU A 411 -19.87 -14.01 -28.45
N SER A 412 -18.85 -13.17 -28.46
CA SER A 412 -18.57 -12.26 -29.57
C SER A 412 -17.11 -12.30 -30.00
N VAL A 413 -16.84 -12.02 -31.27
CA VAL A 413 -15.49 -11.96 -31.85
C VAL A 413 -15.09 -10.50 -32.09
N TYR A 414 -13.85 -10.17 -31.73
CA TYR A 414 -13.28 -8.83 -31.88
C TYR A 414 -11.98 -8.87 -32.70
N ASP A 415 -11.72 -7.80 -33.45
CA ASP A 415 -10.43 -7.58 -34.11
C ASP A 415 -9.37 -7.02 -33.13
N VAL A 416 -8.14 -6.83 -33.60
CA VAL A 416 -7.03 -6.29 -32.81
C VAL A 416 -7.22 -4.84 -32.36
N ALA A 417 -8.14 -4.11 -32.99
CA ALA A 417 -8.51 -2.75 -32.60
C ALA A 417 -9.65 -2.72 -31.56
N GLY A 418 -10.10 -3.90 -31.09
CA GLY A 418 -11.18 -4.02 -30.11
C GLY A 418 -12.58 -3.84 -30.70
N ARG A 419 -12.72 -3.76 -32.02
CA ARG A 419 -14.01 -3.65 -32.71
C ARG A 419 -14.65 -5.04 -32.80
N ARG A 420 -15.92 -5.16 -32.40
CA ARG A 420 -16.69 -6.39 -32.56
C ARG A 420 -16.94 -6.65 -34.06
N VAL A 421 -16.57 -7.83 -34.53
CA VAL A 421 -16.70 -8.26 -35.92
C VAL A 421 -17.79 -9.31 -36.12
N ALA A 422 -18.07 -10.13 -35.10
CA ALA A 422 -19.16 -11.11 -35.15
C ALA A 422 -19.72 -11.37 -33.75
N THR A 423 -21.04 -11.65 -33.70
CA THR A 423 -21.71 -12.19 -32.52
C THR A 423 -22.03 -13.66 -32.78
N LEU A 424 -21.45 -14.56 -31.99
CA LEU A 424 -21.60 -16.00 -32.16
C LEU A 424 -22.81 -16.54 -31.39
N MET A 425 -23.09 -15.97 -30.20
CA MET A 425 -24.22 -16.30 -29.37
C MET A 425 -24.62 -15.07 -28.54
N ASN A 426 -25.94 -14.82 -28.43
CA ASN A 426 -26.49 -13.82 -27.52
C ASN A 426 -27.87 -14.33 -27.07
N ALA A 427 -27.88 -15.17 -26.06
CA ALA A 427 -29.13 -15.83 -25.62
C ALA A 427 -29.07 -16.22 -24.13
N GLN A 428 -30.24 -16.42 -23.53
CA GLN A 428 -30.38 -17.15 -22.29
C GLN A 428 -30.13 -18.62 -22.55
N SER A 429 -29.14 -19.22 -21.89
CA SER A 429 -28.68 -20.59 -22.10
C SER A 429 -28.80 -21.41 -20.81
N ALA A 430 -29.20 -22.66 -20.91
CA ALA A 430 -29.28 -23.58 -19.77
C ALA A 430 -27.89 -24.05 -19.32
N ALA A 431 -27.79 -24.68 -18.15
CA ALA A 431 -26.56 -25.37 -17.75
C ALA A 431 -26.22 -26.46 -18.76
N GLY A 432 -24.94 -26.69 -19.02
CA GLY A 432 -24.41 -27.65 -19.98
C GLY A 432 -23.41 -27.06 -20.96
N SER A 433 -23.05 -27.84 -22.00
CA SER A 433 -22.14 -27.42 -23.06
C SER A 433 -22.92 -26.84 -24.22
N HIS A 434 -22.51 -25.68 -24.71
CA HIS A 434 -23.05 -24.98 -25.88
C HIS A 434 -21.93 -24.79 -26.87
N GLU A 435 -22.17 -25.16 -28.14
CA GLU A 435 -21.16 -25.09 -29.19
C GLU A 435 -21.68 -24.23 -30.36
N VAL A 436 -20.80 -23.38 -30.89
CA VAL A 436 -21.04 -22.58 -32.08
C VAL A 436 -19.83 -22.66 -33.00
N ASN A 437 -20.08 -22.58 -34.29
CA ASN A 437 -19.06 -22.54 -35.33
C ASN A 437 -18.84 -21.08 -35.81
N TRP A 438 -17.58 -20.67 -35.86
CA TRP A 438 -17.22 -19.44 -36.55
C TRP A 438 -16.42 -19.72 -37.81
N ASN A 439 -16.91 -19.23 -38.95
CA ASN A 439 -16.31 -19.44 -40.28
C ASN A 439 -15.45 -18.25 -40.76
N GLY A 440 -15.02 -17.38 -39.88
CA GLY A 440 -14.19 -16.22 -40.21
C GLY A 440 -14.92 -15.13 -41.01
N ARG A 441 -16.24 -15.00 -40.83
CA ARG A 441 -17.05 -13.93 -41.44
C ARG A 441 -17.54 -12.95 -40.39
N ASP A 442 -17.75 -11.70 -40.85
CA ASP A 442 -18.39 -10.67 -40.04
C ASP A 442 -19.92 -10.80 -40.02
N GLU A 443 -20.59 -9.93 -39.26
CA GLU A 443 -22.06 -9.91 -39.13
C GLU A 443 -22.77 -9.68 -40.47
N SER A 444 -22.11 -9.06 -41.47
CA SER A 444 -22.62 -8.86 -42.82
C SER A 444 -22.36 -10.05 -43.76
N GLY A 445 -21.73 -11.11 -43.28
CA GLY A 445 -21.35 -12.30 -44.04
C GLY A 445 -20.10 -12.13 -44.89
N ARG A 446 -19.36 -11.00 -44.82
CA ARG A 446 -18.09 -10.81 -45.52
C ARG A 446 -17.01 -11.61 -44.86
N THR A 447 -16.15 -12.22 -45.64
CA THR A 447 -15.00 -12.94 -45.17
C THR A 447 -13.94 -11.97 -44.66
N LEU A 448 -13.51 -12.18 -43.43
CA LEU A 448 -12.46 -11.39 -42.78
C LEU A 448 -11.06 -11.79 -43.29
N ALA A 449 -10.07 -10.93 -43.14
CA ALA A 449 -8.68 -11.17 -43.53
C ALA A 449 -7.99 -12.18 -42.58
N SER A 450 -6.94 -12.87 -43.07
CA SER A 450 -6.05 -13.63 -42.19
C SER A 450 -5.48 -12.70 -41.10
N GLY A 451 -5.44 -13.18 -39.86
CA GLY A 451 -4.99 -12.34 -38.74
C GLY A 451 -5.39 -12.90 -37.37
N VAL A 452 -5.12 -12.09 -36.38
CA VAL A 452 -5.45 -12.36 -34.95
C VAL A 452 -6.79 -11.74 -34.62
N TYR A 453 -7.64 -12.52 -33.96
CA TYR A 453 -8.94 -12.13 -33.43
C TYR A 453 -9.05 -12.57 -31.97
N PHE A 454 -10.03 -12.03 -31.26
CA PHE A 454 -10.30 -12.36 -29.86
C PHE A 454 -11.76 -12.81 -29.72
N VAL A 455 -11.97 -13.98 -29.16
CA VAL A 455 -13.31 -14.45 -28.75
C VAL A 455 -13.50 -14.06 -27.30
N ARG A 456 -14.54 -13.28 -27.01
CA ARG A 456 -14.90 -12.85 -25.66
C ARG A 456 -16.22 -13.49 -25.25
N LEU A 457 -16.22 -14.09 -24.09
CA LEU A 457 -17.39 -14.61 -23.41
C LEU A 457 -17.81 -13.64 -22.31
N ASN A 458 -19.00 -13.08 -22.45
CA ASN A 458 -19.69 -12.36 -21.39
C ASN A 458 -20.86 -13.22 -20.88
N MET A 459 -21.05 -13.21 -19.55
CA MET A 459 -22.16 -13.90 -18.92
C MET A 459 -22.85 -12.95 -17.95
N ASN A 460 -24.16 -12.81 -18.08
CA ASN A 460 -24.96 -11.86 -17.29
C ASN A 460 -24.42 -10.41 -17.31
N GLY A 461 -23.84 -10.01 -18.46
CA GLY A 461 -23.28 -8.66 -18.67
C GLY A 461 -21.82 -8.47 -18.21
N GLN A 462 -21.18 -9.49 -17.64
CA GLN A 462 -19.78 -9.43 -17.23
C GLN A 462 -18.87 -10.26 -18.13
N THR A 463 -17.67 -9.76 -18.45
CA THR A 463 -16.68 -10.51 -19.20
C THR A 463 -16.07 -11.60 -18.29
N VAL A 464 -16.24 -12.85 -18.71
CA VAL A 464 -15.78 -14.04 -17.98
C VAL A 464 -14.44 -14.52 -18.52
N GLU A 465 -14.29 -14.54 -19.84
CA GLU A 465 -13.09 -15.05 -20.50
C GLU A 465 -12.87 -14.38 -21.86
N THR A 466 -11.60 -14.21 -22.25
CA THR A 466 -11.21 -13.78 -23.60
C THR A 466 -10.09 -14.68 -24.08
N ARG A 467 -10.23 -15.24 -25.30
CA ARG A 467 -9.21 -16.07 -25.94
C ARG A 467 -8.80 -15.55 -27.30
N ARG A 468 -7.49 -15.61 -27.57
CA ARG A 468 -6.93 -15.30 -28.87
C ARG A 468 -7.14 -16.46 -29.83
N ILE A 469 -7.58 -16.14 -31.05
CA ILE A 469 -7.64 -17.07 -32.19
C ILE A 469 -6.92 -16.50 -33.39
N THR A 470 -6.37 -17.38 -34.22
CA THR A 470 -5.63 -16.99 -35.41
C THR A 470 -6.29 -17.62 -36.63
N MET A 471 -6.67 -16.78 -37.59
CA MET A 471 -7.21 -17.21 -38.87
C MET A 471 -6.11 -17.16 -39.94
N ILE A 472 -5.92 -18.26 -40.66
CA ILE A 472 -4.94 -18.41 -41.74
C ILE A 472 -5.72 -18.84 -42.98
N LYS A 473 -5.62 -18.07 -44.07
CA LYS A 473 -6.19 -18.40 -45.38
C LYS A 473 -5.09 -18.70 -46.33
#